data_4f75923bc1e8364fec98441911503a5a
#
_entry.id   4f75923bc1e8364fec98441911503a5a
#
_cell.length_a   1.000
_cell.length_b   1.000
_cell.length_c   1.000
_cell.angle_alpha   90.00
_cell.angle_beta   90.00
_cell.angle_gamma   90.00
#
_symmetry.space_group_name_H-M   'P 1'
#
loop_
_entity.id
_entity.type
_entity.pdbx_description
1 polymer ?
#
loop_
_entity_poly.entity_id
_entity_poly.type
_entity_poly.pdbx_seq_one_letter_code
_entity_poly.pdbx_strand_id
1 'polypeptide(L)'
;MINNRRTICILGGTGTVGVTACKVLSKLGYSLRVSVRNIETIKDTGMYMAPNIQLFELDIDKESNIGKFFKGSDLVIGAIGPSADYSEKMLLEAMAENIPYVDPGGIHLIRKMRNSSMKGTAIVGSGIFPGLSGWMLSSVLKEAFNDDLIEMIIGGVYNFSKAAAIDYVEEIKSYKAGIPMACVRNGKILPAQKRSPLNLPTRISKLSILPYVTEEIQEIIQGKYMLNIDSYTAAPVSLFSIVNKAHCQKKDLVNALMGQKNSNQKAFIW
;
A
#
# COMPACT_ATOMS: atom_id res chain seq x y z
N MET A 1 10.06 17.31 32.69
CA MET A 1 10.15 16.72 31.36
C MET A 1 8.94 17.22 30.57
N ILE A 2 9.13 18.05 29.55
CA ILE A 2 8.05 18.53 28.69
C ILE A 2 7.63 17.31 27.86
N ASN A 3 6.47 16.78 28.18
CA ASN A 3 5.90 15.62 27.52
C ASN A 3 5.27 16.07 26.20
N ASN A 4 6.12 16.43 25.23
CA ASN A 4 5.70 16.91 23.91
C ASN A 4 5.29 15.68 23.06
N ARG A 5 4.28 14.95 23.53
CA ARG A 5 3.76 13.79 22.82
C ARG A 5 2.96 14.29 21.63
N ARG A 6 3.53 14.11 20.45
CA ARG A 6 2.82 14.36 19.20
C ARG A 6 1.56 13.50 19.14
N THR A 7 0.49 14.09 18.63
CA THR A 7 -0.81 13.44 18.46
C THR A 7 -0.96 12.94 17.03
N ILE A 8 -1.23 11.65 16.86
CA ILE A 8 -1.42 11.04 15.56
C ILE A 8 -2.88 10.57 15.45
N CYS A 9 -3.57 11.03 14.40
CA CYS A 9 -4.89 10.51 14.04
C CYS A 9 -4.75 9.29 13.15
N ILE A 10 -5.47 8.20 13.48
CA ILE A 10 -5.48 6.97 12.69
C ILE A 10 -6.91 6.70 12.25
N LEU A 11 -7.17 6.79 10.95
CA LEU A 11 -8.43 6.37 10.35
C LEU A 11 -8.39 4.87 10.07
N GLY A 12 -9.46 4.16 10.45
CA GLY A 12 -9.54 2.71 10.24
C GLY A 12 -8.75 1.88 11.26
N GLY A 13 -8.73 2.33 12.50
CA GLY A 13 -7.97 1.71 13.59
C GLY A 13 -8.26 0.22 13.85
N THR A 14 -9.41 -0.31 13.41
CA THR A 14 -9.77 -1.73 13.55
C THR A 14 -9.36 -2.61 12.39
N GLY A 15 -8.90 -2.01 11.29
CA GLY A 15 -8.36 -2.75 10.15
C GLY A 15 -6.97 -3.31 10.42
N THR A 16 -6.52 -4.27 9.60
CA THR A 16 -5.21 -4.94 9.76
C THR A 16 -4.05 -3.93 9.85
N VAL A 17 -4.05 -2.92 8.99
CA VAL A 17 -3.02 -1.86 8.98
C VAL A 17 -3.17 -0.96 10.21
N GLY A 18 -4.38 -0.48 10.49
CA GLY A 18 -4.66 0.44 11.60
C GLY A 18 -4.32 -0.17 12.96
N VAL A 19 -4.69 -1.43 13.21
CA VAL A 19 -4.33 -2.18 14.41
C VAL A 19 -2.81 -2.24 14.61
N THR A 20 -2.07 -2.52 13.53
CA THR A 20 -0.61 -2.59 13.59
C THR A 20 0.01 -1.23 13.87
N ALA A 21 -0.49 -0.17 13.19
CA ALA A 21 -0.06 1.20 13.42
C ALA A 21 -0.32 1.64 14.87
N CYS A 22 -1.53 1.38 15.40
CA CYS A 22 -1.86 1.67 16.81
C CYS A 22 -0.89 0.99 17.78
N LYS A 23 -0.61 -0.30 17.55
CA LYS A 23 0.29 -1.10 18.39
C LYS A 23 1.71 -0.55 18.42
N VAL A 24 2.25 -0.21 17.26
CA VAL A 24 3.63 0.28 17.14
C VAL A 24 3.75 1.69 17.69
N LEU A 25 2.88 2.60 17.27
CA LEU A 25 2.96 4.02 17.63
C LEU A 25 2.64 4.26 19.12
N SER A 26 1.70 3.50 19.68
CA SER A 26 1.43 3.55 21.13
C SER A 26 2.64 3.13 21.95
N LYS A 27 3.34 2.05 21.56
CA LYS A 27 4.59 1.63 22.21
C LYS A 27 5.73 2.65 22.09
N LEU A 28 5.76 3.42 20.99
CA LEU A 28 6.70 4.51 20.79
C LEU A 28 6.34 5.77 21.60
N GLY A 29 5.21 5.75 22.30
CA GLY A 29 4.82 6.83 23.22
C GLY A 29 4.03 7.97 22.58
N TYR A 30 3.60 7.86 21.32
CA TYR A 30 2.72 8.85 20.69
C TYR A 30 1.33 8.84 21.33
N SER A 31 0.67 9.99 21.35
CA SER A 31 -0.75 10.10 21.67
C SER A 31 -1.56 9.75 20.42
N LEU A 32 -2.49 8.82 20.52
CA LEU A 32 -3.26 8.34 19.37
C LEU A 32 -4.72 8.72 19.49
N ARG A 33 -5.28 9.31 18.44
CA ARG A 33 -6.71 9.41 18.20
C ARG A 33 -7.07 8.39 17.14
N VAL A 34 -7.93 7.42 17.47
CA VAL A 34 -8.19 6.27 16.60
C VAL A 34 -9.67 6.26 16.24
N SER A 35 -9.97 6.36 14.94
CA SER A 35 -11.35 6.24 14.49
C SER A 35 -11.79 4.78 14.42
N VAL A 36 -12.99 4.55 14.89
CA VAL A 36 -13.66 3.25 14.85
C VAL A 36 -15.13 3.45 14.50
N ARG A 37 -15.74 2.51 13.79
CA ARG A 37 -17.16 2.63 13.40
C ARG A 37 -18.12 2.40 14.57
N ASN A 38 -17.72 1.58 15.52
CA ASN A 38 -18.50 1.28 16.73
C ASN A 38 -17.56 0.93 17.88
N ILE A 39 -17.55 1.77 18.92
CA ILE A 39 -16.70 1.60 20.11
C ILE A 39 -17.11 0.38 20.90
N GLU A 40 -18.40 0.06 20.99
CA GLU A 40 -18.90 -1.07 21.80
C GLU A 40 -18.29 -2.41 21.33
N THR A 41 -18.03 -2.55 20.02
CA THR A 41 -17.43 -3.79 19.47
C THR A 41 -15.96 -3.98 19.82
N ILE A 42 -15.31 -2.98 20.45
CA ILE A 42 -13.85 -2.95 20.65
C ILE A 42 -13.47 -3.10 22.12
N LYS A 43 -14.41 -2.86 23.03
CA LYS A 43 -14.15 -2.83 24.50
C LYS A 43 -13.43 -4.08 25.03
N ASP A 44 -13.54 -5.22 24.37
CA ASP A 44 -12.97 -6.49 24.83
C ASP A 44 -11.56 -6.81 24.30
N THR A 45 -10.98 -5.98 23.45
CA THR A 45 -9.72 -6.33 22.76
C THR A 45 -8.45 -5.85 23.47
N GLY A 46 -8.51 -5.39 24.70
CA GLY A 46 -7.34 -5.01 25.53
C GLY A 46 -6.32 -4.06 24.91
N MET A 47 -6.20 -4.06 23.59
CA MET A 47 -5.19 -3.31 22.85
C MET A 47 -5.41 -1.79 22.90
N TYR A 48 -6.67 -1.37 22.94
CA TYR A 48 -7.04 0.05 22.97
C TYR A 48 -7.15 0.60 24.40
N MET A 49 -6.83 -0.22 25.42
CA MET A 49 -6.80 0.18 26.83
C MET A 49 -5.54 0.96 27.21
N ALA A 50 -4.59 1.14 26.28
CA ALA A 50 -3.39 1.92 26.55
C ALA A 50 -3.77 3.39 26.83
N PRO A 51 -3.20 4.02 27.88
CA PRO A 51 -3.60 5.35 28.32
C PRO A 51 -3.33 6.49 27.31
N ASN A 52 -2.53 6.19 26.31
CA ASN A 52 -2.21 7.11 25.20
C ASN A 52 -3.05 6.86 23.93
N ILE A 53 -4.08 6.02 24.01
CA ILE A 53 -5.03 5.78 22.91
C ILE A 53 -6.41 6.31 23.29
N GLN A 54 -6.97 7.17 22.45
CA GLN A 54 -8.34 7.65 22.56
C GLN A 54 -9.14 7.19 21.34
N LEU A 55 -10.26 6.51 21.59
CA LEU A 55 -11.17 6.05 20.53
C LEU A 55 -12.21 7.12 20.22
N PHE A 56 -12.49 7.27 18.92
CA PHE A 56 -13.54 8.14 18.40
C PHE A 56 -14.46 7.32 17.49
N GLU A 57 -15.74 7.37 17.76
CA GLU A 57 -16.71 6.79 16.86
C GLU A 57 -16.86 7.68 15.63
N LEU A 58 -16.51 7.14 14.47
CA LEU A 58 -16.55 7.86 13.20
C LEU A 58 -16.77 6.87 12.06
N ASP A 59 -17.83 7.11 11.29
CA ASP A 59 -18.16 6.41 10.06
C ASP A 59 -17.87 7.33 8.87
N ILE A 60 -16.81 7.06 8.12
CA ILE A 60 -16.38 7.91 7.00
C ILE A 60 -17.43 8.00 5.87
N ASP A 61 -18.30 7.00 5.78
CA ASP A 61 -19.37 6.97 4.77
C ASP A 61 -20.54 7.92 5.14
N LYS A 62 -20.71 8.20 6.43
CA LYS A 62 -21.77 9.06 6.96
C LYS A 62 -21.30 10.45 7.30
N GLU A 63 -20.04 10.61 7.66
CA GLU A 63 -19.46 11.88 8.09
C GLU A 63 -19.02 12.70 6.87
N SER A 64 -19.62 13.90 6.74
CA SER A 64 -19.29 14.83 5.65
C SER A 64 -18.00 15.61 5.91
N ASN A 65 -17.62 15.80 7.17
CA ASN A 65 -16.45 16.58 7.59
C ASN A 65 -15.61 15.81 8.60
N ILE A 66 -14.68 14.99 8.10
CA ILE A 66 -13.73 14.23 8.93
C ILE A 66 -12.56 15.10 9.43
N GLY A 67 -12.38 16.30 8.88
CA GLY A 67 -11.35 17.25 9.29
C GLY A 67 -11.47 17.64 10.76
N LYS A 68 -12.68 17.67 11.32
CA LYS A 68 -12.89 17.90 12.76
C LYS A 68 -12.17 16.87 13.63
N PHE A 69 -12.10 15.62 13.19
CA PHE A 69 -11.38 14.56 13.88
C PHE A 69 -9.86 14.77 13.81
N PHE A 70 -9.37 15.42 12.76
CA PHE A 70 -7.93 15.67 12.56
C PHE A 70 -7.43 16.88 13.34
N LYS A 71 -8.29 17.85 13.62
CA LYS A 71 -7.91 19.15 14.16
C LYS A 71 -7.04 19.04 15.41
N GLY A 72 -5.88 19.68 15.35
CA GLY A 72 -4.89 19.69 16.44
C GLY A 72 -4.07 18.40 16.54
N SER A 73 -4.05 17.56 15.51
CA SER A 73 -3.08 16.48 15.39
C SER A 73 -1.85 16.91 14.59
N ASP A 74 -0.75 16.18 14.78
CA ASP A 74 0.53 16.42 14.08
C ASP A 74 0.66 15.59 12.82
N LEU A 75 -0.16 14.53 12.68
CA LEU A 75 -0.13 13.60 11.56
C LEU A 75 -1.47 12.87 11.44
N VAL A 76 -1.90 12.63 10.21
CA VAL A 76 -3.01 11.72 9.90
C VAL A 76 -2.49 10.48 9.17
N ILE A 77 -2.92 9.30 9.63
CA ILE A 77 -2.68 8.02 8.96
C ILE A 77 -4.00 7.50 8.40
N GLY A 78 -4.09 7.35 7.08
CA GLY A 78 -5.18 6.71 6.37
C GLY A 78 -4.98 5.20 6.33
N ALA A 79 -5.84 4.43 7.01
CA ALA A 79 -5.80 2.98 7.01
C ALA A 79 -7.19 2.37 6.72
N ILE A 80 -8.06 3.14 6.05
CA ILE A 80 -9.36 2.68 5.56
C ILE A 80 -9.21 2.26 4.11
N GLY A 81 -9.68 1.07 3.79
CA GLY A 81 -9.77 0.57 2.42
C GLY A 81 -11.22 0.19 2.06
N PRO A 82 -11.52 0.11 0.75
CA PRO A 82 -10.60 0.18 -0.39
C PRO A 82 -9.96 1.56 -0.59
N SER A 83 -8.69 1.59 -0.95
CA SER A 83 -7.94 2.85 -1.08
C SER A 83 -8.48 3.74 -2.21
N ALA A 84 -8.99 3.13 -3.29
CA ALA A 84 -9.61 3.85 -4.41
C ALA A 84 -10.84 4.67 -3.98
N ASP A 85 -11.55 4.23 -2.94
CA ASP A 85 -12.78 4.88 -2.48
C ASP A 85 -12.53 5.95 -1.42
N TYR A 86 -11.50 5.77 -0.57
CA TYR A 86 -11.34 6.57 0.64
C TYR A 86 -10.09 7.43 0.71
N SER A 87 -8.98 7.02 0.08
CA SER A 87 -7.69 7.71 0.23
C SER A 87 -7.74 9.18 -0.20
N GLU A 88 -8.46 9.48 -1.28
CA GLU A 88 -8.58 10.86 -1.75
C GLU A 88 -9.32 11.75 -0.74
N LYS A 89 -10.46 11.29 -0.21
CA LYS A 89 -11.24 12.04 0.79
C LYS A 89 -10.40 12.32 2.03
N MET A 90 -9.71 11.30 2.55
CA MET A 90 -8.86 11.43 3.73
C MET A 90 -7.71 12.42 3.50
N LEU A 91 -7.05 12.32 2.34
CA LEU A 91 -5.96 13.22 1.95
C LEU A 91 -6.43 14.67 1.86
N LEU A 92 -7.54 14.93 1.14
CA LEU A 92 -8.05 16.27 0.93
C LEU A 92 -8.44 16.96 2.26
N GLU A 93 -9.09 16.24 3.16
CA GLU A 93 -9.47 16.73 4.47
C GLU A 93 -8.25 16.99 5.38
N ALA A 94 -7.22 16.15 5.33
CA ALA A 94 -5.98 16.38 6.06
C ALA A 94 -5.23 17.62 5.52
N MET A 95 -5.19 17.81 4.20
CA MET A 95 -4.61 18.99 3.58
C MET A 95 -5.39 20.27 3.90
N ALA A 96 -6.72 20.21 3.95
CA ALA A 96 -7.55 21.36 4.33
C ALA A 96 -7.26 21.83 5.75
N GLU A 97 -6.94 20.93 6.66
CA GLU A 97 -6.51 21.23 8.03
C GLU A 97 -4.99 21.52 8.13
N ASN A 98 -4.26 21.52 7.00
CA ASN A 98 -2.80 21.71 6.93
C ASN A 98 -2.03 20.69 7.79
N ILE A 99 -2.49 19.45 7.85
CA ILE A 99 -1.87 18.36 8.62
C ILE A 99 -1.23 17.36 7.67
N PRO A 100 0.02 16.93 7.91
CA PRO A 100 0.67 15.88 7.12
C PRO A 100 -0.15 14.59 7.08
N TYR A 101 -0.15 13.93 5.92
CA TYR A 101 -0.91 12.70 5.67
C TYR A 101 -0.02 11.55 5.23
N VAL A 102 -0.28 10.36 5.74
CA VAL A 102 0.39 9.11 5.34
C VAL A 102 -0.63 8.02 5.06
N ASP A 103 -0.48 7.31 3.93
CA ASP A 103 -1.39 6.25 3.52
C ASP A 103 -0.60 5.11 2.84
N PRO A 104 -0.72 3.86 3.28
CA PRO A 104 -0.13 2.72 2.56
C PRO A 104 -0.75 2.48 1.18
N GLY A 105 -1.98 2.95 0.96
CA GLY A 105 -2.65 2.98 -0.34
C GLY A 105 -2.52 4.33 -1.06
N GLY A 106 -3.43 4.60 -1.99
CA GLY A 106 -3.56 5.91 -2.63
C GLY A 106 -2.45 6.28 -3.62
N ILE A 107 -1.66 5.33 -4.11
CA ILE A 107 -0.58 5.62 -5.08
C ILE A 107 -1.10 6.34 -6.34
N HIS A 108 -2.30 6.02 -6.77
CA HIS A 108 -2.98 6.66 -7.91
C HIS A 108 -3.17 8.18 -7.73
N LEU A 109 -3.11 8.67 -6.49
CA LEU A 109 -3.24 10.10 -6.17
C LEU A 109 -1.97 10.90 -6.53
N ILE A 110 -0.81 10.25 -6.67
CA ILE A 110 0.46 10.94 -6.97
C ILE A 110 0.33 11.77 -8.24
N ARG A 111 -0.18 11.18 -9.33
CA ARG A 111 -0.36 11.90 -10.62
C ARG A 111 -1.35 13.04 -10.50
N LYS A 112 -2.45 12.82 -9.78
CA LYS A 112 -3.50 13.82 -9.57
C LYS A 112 -2.98 14.99 -8.76
N MET A 113 -2.25 14.72 -7.67
CA MET A 113 -1.74 15.74 -6.76
C MET A 113 -0.55 16.52 -7.32
N ARG A 114 0.29 15.89 -8.16
CA ARG A 114 1.44 16.56 -8.80
C ARG A 114 1.06 17.82 -9.59
N ASN A 115 -0.14 17.82 -10.18
CA ASN A 115 -0.66 18.92 -10.99
C ASN A 115 -1.65 19.81 -10.20
N SER A 116 -1.80 19.61 -8.90
CA SER A 116 -2.70 20.40 -8.08
C SER A 116 -1.98 21.60 -7.47
N SER A 117 -2.74 22.68 -7.22
CA SER A 117 -2.26 23.85 -6.46
C SER A 117 -2.31 23.63 -4.94
N MET A 118 -2.65 22.45 -4.47
CA MET A 118 -2.77 22.13 -3.06
C MET A 118 -1.42 22.19 -2.35
N LYS A 119 -1.40 22.79 -1.16
CA LYS A 119 -0.21 22.87 -0.32
C LYS A 119 -0.36 21.88 0.83
N GLY A 120 0.74 21.20 1.17
CA GLY A 120 0.77 20.25 2.27
C GLY A 120 1.80 19.17 2.04
N THR A 121 1.95 18.27 3.01
CA THR A 121 2.84 17.11 2.93
C THR A 121 2.02 15.84 2.96
N ALA A 122 2.18 14.98 1.96
CA ALA A 122 1.57 13.68 1.93
C ALA A 122 2.55 12.61 1.46
N ILE A 123 2.46 11.43 2.06
CA ILE A 123 3.17 10.22 1.63
C ILE A 123 2.09 9.18 1.35
N VAL A 124 1.88 8.85 0.10
CA VAL A 124 0.91 7.83 -0.36
C VAL A 124 1.64 6.64 -0.98
N GLY A 125 1.02 5.49 -1.01
CA GLY A 125 1.69 4.26 -1.42
C GLY A 125 2.84 3.90 -0.47
N SER A 126 2.68 4.14 0.84
CA SER A 126 3.74 3.94 1.84
C SER A 126 3.78 2.52 2.42
N GLY A 127 3.42 1.52 1.61
CA GLY A 127 3.45 0.10 1.98
C GLY A 127 4.80 -0.57 1.70
N ILE A 128 4.76 -1.89 1.54
CA ILE A 128 5.92 -2.66 1.07
C ILE A 128 6.01 -2.55 -0.45
N PHE A 129 4.90 -2.77 -1.14
CA PHE A 129 4.70 -2.55 -2.57
C PHE A 129 3.21 -2.16 -2.81
N PRO A 130 2.99 -0.90 -3.24
CA PRO A 130 3.96 0.19 -3.45
C PRO A 130 4.56 0.74 -2.15
N GLY A 131 5.75 1.36 -2.25
CA GLY A 131 6.42 2.11 -1.19
C GLY A 131 7.88 1.69 -1.00
N LEU A 132 8.15 0.72 -0.14
CA LEU A 132 9.52 0.24 0.11
C LEU A 132 10.19 -0.29 -1.17
N SER A 133 9.43 -0.95 -2.05
CA SER A 133 9.90 -1.43 -3.35
C SER A 133 10.47 -0.31 -4.23
N GLY A 134 9.73 0.78 -4.37
CA GLY A 134 10.17 1.93 -5.15
C GLY A 134 11.37 2.65 -4.53
N TRP A 135 11.39 2.74 -3.20
CA TRP A 135 12.52 3.32 -2.49
C TRP A 135 13.80 2.47 -2.65
N MET A 136 13.71 1.15 -2.54
CA MET A 136 14.84 0.24 -2.75
C MET A 136 15.36 0.34 -4.19
N LEU A 137 14.47 0.28 -5.18
CA LEU A 137 14.86 0.46 -6.58
C LEU A 137 15.55 1.80 -6.81
N SER A 138 14.97 2.89 -6.28
CA SER A 138 15.57 4.23 -6.39
C SER A 138 16.94 4.32 -5.72
N SER A 139 17.17 3.55 -4.67
CA SER A 139 18.47 3.49 -3.99
C SER A 139 19.51 2.73 -4.84
N VAL A 140 19.13 1.60 -5.40
CA VAL A 140 20.02 0.83 -6.31
C VAL A 140 20.36 1.64 -7.56
N LEU A 141 19.40 2.38 -8.11
CA LEU A 141 19.62 3.21 -9.29
C LEU A 141 20.61 4.37 -9.09
N LYS A 142 20.93 4.75 -7.86
CA LYS A 142 21.98 5.75 -7.57
C LYS A 142 23.38 5.20 -7.76
N GLU A 143 23.53 3.89 -7.62
CA GLU A 143 24.81 3.18 -7.71
C GLU A 143 24.99 2.49 -9.08
N ALA A 144 23.91 2.34 -9.86
CA ALA A 144 23.90 1.64 -11.13
C ALA A 144 24.52 2.49 -12.26
N PHE A 145 25.25 1.85 -13.15
CA PHE A 145 25.76 2.43 -14.39
C PHE A 145 24.71 2.33 -15.52
N ASN A 146 24.88 3.10 -16.58
CA ASN A 146 23.90 3.24 -17.65
C ASN A 146 23.50 1.92 -18.34
N ASP A 147 24.42 0.95 -18.42
CA ASP A 147 24.18 -0.33 -19.10
C ASP A 147 23.82 -1.48 -18.17
N ASP A 148 23.74 -1.21 -16.86
CA ASP A 148 23.39 -2.24 -15.89
C ASP A 148 21.98 -2.74 -16.07
N LEU A 149 21.80 -4.05 -15.90
CA LEU A 149 20.49 -4.69 -15.81
C LEU A 149 20.15 -4.91 -14.34
N ILE A 150 19.07 -4.28 -13.88
CA ILE A 150 18.55 -4.48 -12.54
C ILE A 150 17.48 -5.56 -12.59
N GLU A 151 17.67 -6.64 -11.83
CA GLU A 151 16.62 -7.63 -11.58
C GLU A 151 15.96 -7.34 -10.23
N MET A 152 14.63 -7.33 -10.22
CA MET A 152 13.84 -7.08 -9.02
C MET A 152 12.70 -8.07 -8.90
N ILE A 153 12.53 -8.70 -7.74
CA ILE A 153 11.44 -9.60 -7.46
C ILE A 153 10.67 -9.07 -6.25
N ILE A 154 9.39 -8.85 -6.44
CA ILE A 154 8.49 -8.38 -5.39
C ILE A 154 7.41 -9.43 -5.19
N GLY A 155 7.14 -9.78 -3.96
CA GLY A 155 6.09 -10.75 -3.74
C GLY A 155 5.87 -11.16 -2.30
N GLY A 156 5.05 -12.17 -2.14
CA GLY A 156 4.76 -12.70 -0.82
C GLY A 156 3.65 -13.73 -0.79
N VAL A 157 3.45 -14.23 0.41
CA VAL A 157 2.34 -15.09 0.80
C VAL A 157 1.58 -14.34 1.89
N TYR A 158 0.37 -13.91 1.60
CA TYR A 158 -0.44 -13.13 2.52
C TYR A 158 -1.92 -13.49 2.42
N ASN A 159 -2.67 -13.15 3.47
CA ASN A 159 -4.11 -13.26 3.49
C ASN A 159 -4.73 -11.90 3.12
N PHE A 160 -5.76 -11.93 2.31
CA PHE A 160 -6.48 -10.72 1.94
C PHE A 160 -7.55 -10.39 2.98
N SER A 161 -7.57 -9.15 3.48
CA SER A 161 -8.78 -8.58 4.04
C SER A 161 -9.77 -8.28 2.91
N LYS A 162 -11.03 -8.06 3.24
CA LYS A 162 -12.03 -7.70 2.21
C LYS A 162 -11.63 -6.45 1.43
N ALA A 163 -11.16 -5.41 2.11
CA ALA A 163 -10.72 -4.18 1.49
C ALA A 163 -9.53 -4.43 0.54
N ALA A 164 -8.50 -5.13 1.02
CA ALA A 164 -7.32 -5.46 0.21
C ALA A 164 -7.67 -6.34 -1.01
N ALA A 165 -8.63 -7.27 -0.88
CA ALA A 165 -9.10 -8.07 -2.00
C ALA A 165 -9.85 -7.23 -3.04
N ILE A 166 -10.64 -6.24 -2.60
CA ILE A 166 -11.31 -5.30 -3.49
C ILE A 166 -10.29 -4.44 -4.24
N ASP A 167 -9.35 -3.80 -3.53
CA ASP A 167 -8.28 -3.00 -4.13
C ASP A 167 -7.52 -3.81 -5.17
N TYR A 168 -7.08 -5.02 -4.82
CA TYR A 168 -6.32 -5.90 -5.71
C TYR A 168 -7.08 -6.27 -6.99
N VAL A 169 -8.37 -6.59 -6.87
CA VAL A 169 -9.22 -6.92 -8.05
C VAL A 169 -9.45 -5.70 -8.93
N GLU A 170 -9.66 -4.51 -8.35
CA GLU A 170 -9.82 -3.26 -9.09
C GLU A 170 -8.55 -2.91 -9.86
N GLU A 171 -7.40 -2.99 -9.20
CA GLU A 171 -6.11 -2.68 -9.79
C GLU A 171 -5.80 -3.61 -10.97
N ILE A 172 -6.02 -4.92 -10.82
CA ILE A 172 -5.80 -5.88 -11.92
C ILE A 172 -6.74 -5.62 -13.09
N LYS A 173 -8.04 -5.42 -12.82
CA LYS A 173 -9.03 -5.19 -13.89
C LYS A 173 -8.82 -3.88 -14.63
N SER A 174 -8.31 -2.87 -13.95
CA SER A 174 -8.06 -1.55 -14.55
C SER A 174 -6.67 -1.42 -15.18
N TYR A 175 -5.80 -2.43 -15.06
CA TYR A 175 -4.38 -2.38 -15.43
C TYR A 175 -3.62 -1.22 -14.76
N LYS A 176 -4.13 -0.68 -13.65
CA LYS A 176 -3.52 0.43 -12.93
C LYS A 176 -2.36 0.00 -12.05
N ALA A 177 -2.39 -1.25 -11.54
CA ALA A 177 -1.33 -1.77 -10.69
C ALA A 177 0.01 -1.96 -11.42
N GLY A 178 -0.01 -2.09 -12.74
CA GLY A 178 1.17 -2.29 -13.57
C GLY A 178 0.89 -3.06 -14.84
N ILE A 179 1.97 -3.41 -15.55
CA ILE A 179 1.92 -4.04 -16.87
C ILE A 179 2.48 -5.46 -16.77
N PRO A 180 1.64 -6.48 -16.94
CA PRO A 180 2.09 -7.88 -16.92
C PRO A 180 2.91 -8.20 -18.17
N MET A 181 3.78 -9.20 -18.05
CA MET A 181 4.64 -9.72 -19.12
C MET A 181 5.49 -8.62 -19.79
N ALA A 182 5.93 -7.64 -19.00
CA ALA A 182 6.71 -6.50 -19.47
C ALA A 182 8.04 -6.38 -18.72
N CYS A 183 8.99 -5.69 -19.33
CA CYS A 183 10.27 -5.28 -18.77
C CYS A 183 10.62 -3.84 -19.22
N VAL A 184 11.67 -3.27 -18.67
CA VAL A 184 12.18 -1.95 -19.09
C VAL A 184 13.50 -2.13 -19.82
N ARG A 185 13.63 -1.50 -21.00
CA ARG A 185 14.86 -1.40 -21.78
C ARG A 185 15.03 0.02 -22.29
N ASN A 186 16.19 0.59 -22.01
CA ASN A 186 16.47 1.99 -22.36
C ASN A 186 15.35 2.94 -21.91
N GLY A 187 14.86 2.76 -20.68
CA GLY A 187 13.76 3.55 -20.11
C GLY A 187 12.40 3.36 -20.75
N LYS A 188 12.23 2.40 -21.67
CA LYS A 188 10.96 2.11 -22.35
C LYS A 188 10.41 0.77 -21.87
N ILE A 189 9.10 0.71 -21.71
CA ILE A 189 8.40 -0.53 -21.35
C ILE A 189 8.21 -1.35 -22.63
N LEU A 190 8.72 -2.57 -22.62
CA LEU A 190 8.68 -3.52 -23.73
C LEU A 190 8.17 -4.88 -23.24
N PRO A 191 7.72 -5.78 -24.13
CA PRO A 191 7.43 -7.16 -23.76
C PRO A 191 8.63 -7.84 -23.11
N ALA A 192 8.38 -8.61 -22.05
CA ALA A 192 9.43 -9.28 -21.30
C ALA A 192 10.16 -10.31 -22.17
N GLN A 193 11.49 -10.21 -22.18
CA GLN A 193 12.37 -11.16 -22.89
C GLN A 193 12.58 -12.46 -22.09
N LYS A 194 12.57 -12.36 -20.77
CA LYS A 194 12.73 -13.49 -19.86
C LYS A 194 11.46 -13.69 -19.05
N ARG A 195 11.07 -14.95 -18.83
CA ARG A 195 9.89 -15.30 -18.03
C ARG A 195 10.22 -15.51 -16.54
N SER A 196 11.50 -15.63 -16.19
CA SER A 196 11.98 -15.81 -14.82
C SER A 196 13.32 -15.12 -14.64
N PRO A 197 13.64 -14.68 -13.40
CA PRO A 197 14.92 -14.08 -13.07
C PRO A 197 16.07 -15.07 -13.23
N LEU A 198 17.30 -14.55 -13.41
CA LEU A 198 18.51 -15.36 -13.56
C LEU A 198 18.84 -16.13 -12.29
N ASN A 199 18.75 -15.45 -11.13
CA ASN A 199 19.07 -16.01 -9.82
C ASN A 199 17.85 -15.96 -8.92
N LEU A 200 17.30 -17.11 -8.58
CA LEU A 200 16.14 -17.24 -7.72
C LEU A 200 16.59 -17.64 -6.31
N PRO A 201 16.35 -16.82 -5.30
CA PRO A 201 16.57 -17.24 -3.91
C PRO A 201 15.74 -18.47 -3.57
N THR A 202 16.34 -19.46 -2.92
CA THR A 202 15.69 -20.73 -2.57
C THR A 202 14.38 -20.57 -1.80
N ARG A 203 14.25 -19.51 -1.02
CA ARG A 203 13.04 -19.19 -0.24
C ARG A 203 11.81 -18.87 -1.08
N ILE A 204 12.01 -18.39 -2.30
CA ILE A 204 10.93 -18.00 -3.23
C ILE A 204 10.75 -19.01 -4.37
N SER A 205 11.57 -20.04 -4.45
CA SER A 205 11.52 -21.05 -5.50
C SER A 205 10.20 -21.84 -5.57
N LYS A 206 9.39 -21.82 -4.51
CA LYS A 206 8.07 -22.48 -4.44
C LYS A 206 6.91 -21.59 -4.89
N LEU A 207 7.18 -20.35 -5.31
CA LEU A 207 6.19 -19.41 -5.79
C LEU A 207 6.19 -19.39 -7.31
N SER A 208 5.06 -19.06 -7.89
CA SER A 208 4.99 -18.65 -9.29
C SER A 208 5.52 -17.24 -9.44
N ILE A 209 6.32 -17.02 -10.48
CA ILE A 209 6.97 -15.75 -10.76
C ILE A 209 6.59 -15.34 -12.17
N LEU A 210 6.16 -14.10 -12.33
CA LEU A 210 5.79 -13.52 -13.61
C LEU A 210 6.44 -12.16 -13.79
N PRO A 211 6.91 -11.83 -15.02
CA PRO A 211 7.36 -10.48 -15.36
C PRO A 211 6.25 -9.47 -15.11
N TYR A 212 6.57 -8.37 -14.45
CA TYR A 212 5.58 -7.37 -14.09
C TYR A 212 6.23 -6.01 -13.83
N VAL A 213 5.88 -5.00 -14.61
CA VAL A 213 6.33 -3.62 -14.41
C VAL A 213 5.29 -2.90 -13.56
N THR A 214 5.60 -2.64 -12.29
CA THR A 214 4.70 -1.98 -11.35
C THR A 214 4.47 -0.51 -11.69
N GLU A 215 3.42 0.11 -11.13
CA GLU A 215 3.17 1.55 -11.28
C GLU A 215 4.35 2.38 -10.74
N GLU A 216 4.99 1.96 -9.64
CA GLU A 216 6.18 2.63 -9.11
C GLU A 216 7.34 2.64 -10.11
N ILE A 217 7.60 1.50 -10.76
CA ILE A 217 8.64 1.42 -11.80
C ILE A 217 8.31 2.35 -12.95
N GLN A 218 7.04 2.40 -13.38
CA GLN A 218 6.59 3.31 -14.43
C GLN A 218 6.84 4.78 -14.05
N GLU A 219 6.63 5.17 -12.79
CA GLU A 219 6.92 6.52 -12.31
C GLU A 219 8.44 6.79 -12.22
N ILE A 220 9.22 5.82 -11.76
CA ILE A 220 10.67 5.96 -11.58
C ILE A 220 11.40 6.13 -12.92
N ILE A 221 10.93 5.46 -13.98
CA ILE A 221 11.58 5.50 -15.30
C ILE A 221 11.23 6.76 -16.11
N GLN A 222 10.25 7.56 -15.68
CA GLN A 222 9.89 8.79 -16.40
C GLN A 222 11.08 9.73 -16.53
N GLY A 223 11.44 10.05 -17.79
CA GLY A 223 12.57 10.91 -18.10
C GLY A 223 13.97 10.29 -17.94
N LYS A 224 14.06 8.98 -17.71
CA LYS A 224 15.33 8.24 -17.55
C LYS A 224 15.53 7.29 -18.73
N TYR A 225 16.39 7.66 -19.65
CA TYR A 225 16.54 6.98 -20.94
C TYR A 225 17.49 5.77 -20.98
N MET A 226 18.26 5.53 -19.92
CA MET A 226 19.33 4.51 -19.90
C MET A 226 19.08 3.38 -18.90
N LEU A 227 17.82 3.14 -18.50
CA LEU A 227 17.50 2.12 -17.50
C LEU A 227 17.06 0.80 -18.13
N ASN A 228 17.63 -0.30 -17.61
CA ASN A 228 17.22 -1.66 -17.94
C ASN A 228 16.78 -2.37 -16.66
N ILE A 229 15.50 -2.79 -16.61
CA ILE A 229 14.93 -3.43 -15.43
C ILE A 229 14.12 -4.66 -15.84
N ASP A 230 14.46 -5.80 -15.28
CA ASP A 230 13.63 -7.01 -15.27
C ASP A 230 12.96 -7.10 -13.89
N SER A 231 11.70 -6.75 -13.83
CA SER A 231 10.92 -6.83 -12.59
C SER A 231 9.92 -7.98 -12.66
N TYR A 232 9.73 -8.62 -11.52
CA TYR A 232 8.88 -9.79 -11.40
C TYR A 232 7.97 -9.69 -10.19
N THR A 233 6.74 -10.22 -10.32
CA THR A 233 5.88 -10.50 -9.17
C THR A 233 5.94 -11.97 -8.83
N ALA A 234 6.04 -12.28 -7.53
CA ALA A 234 6.09 -13.64 -7.02
C ALA A 234 4.93 -13.89 -6.04
N ALA A 235 4.12 -14.91 -6.31
CA ALA A 235 2.96 -15.24 -5.49
C ALA A 235 2.65 -16.75 -5.55
N PRO A 236 1.83 -17.29 -4.63
CA PRO A 236 1.35 -18.66 -4.73
C PRO A 236 0.64 -18.96 -6.06
N VAL A 237 0.84 -20.14 -6.61
CA VAL A 237 0.18 -20.57 -7.86
C VAL A 237 -1.34 -20.39 -7.79
N SER A 238 -1.93 -20.65 -6.62
CA SER A 238 -3.37 -20.47 -6.37
C SER A 238 -3.83 -19.04 -6.62
N LEU A 239 -3.02 -18.04 -6.29
CA LEU A 239 -3.35 -16.64 -6.54
C LEU A 239 -3.43 -16.35 -8.03
N PHE A 240 -2.43 -16.76 -8.80
CA PHE A 240 -2.44 -16.58 -10.26
C PHE A 240 -3.60 -17.33 -10.93
N SER A 241 -3.96 -18.51 -10.44
CA SER A 241 -5.11 -19.24 -10.98
C SER A 241 -6.45 -18.53 -10.73
N ILE A 242 -6.58 -17.80 -9.62
CA ILE A 242 -7.75 -16.95 -9.34
C ILE A 242 -7.77 -15.77 -10.31
N VAL A 243 -6.65 -15.10 -10.46
CA VAL A 243 -6.52 -13.91 -11.33
C VAL A 243 -6.81 -14.24 -12.79
N ASN A 244 -6.32 -15.41 -13.27
CA ASN A 244 -6.56 -15.87 -14.64
C ASN A 244 -8.03 -16.20 -14.94
N LYS A 245 -8.87 -16.34 -13.92
CA LYS A 245 -10.33 -16.44 -14.08
C LYS A 245 -10.97 -15.07 -14.32
N ALA A 246 -10.33 -14.21 -15.11
CA ALA A 246 -10.73 -12.82 -15.35
C ALA A 246 -12.16 -12.63 -15.93
N HIS A 247 -12.79 -13.71 -16.41
CA HIS A 247 -14.21 -13.71 -16.84
C HIS A 247 -15.20 -13.77 -15.67
N CYS A 248 -14.72 -14.03 -14.42
CA CYS A 248 -15.56 -14.06 -13.24
C CYS A 248 -16.01 -12.66 -12.82
N GLN A 249 -17.17 -12.59 -12.19
CA GLN A 249 -17.65 -11.35 -11.60
C GLN A 249 -16.68 -10.87 -10.50
N LYS A 250 -16.57 -9.55 -10.30
CA LYS A 250 -15.71 -8.94 -9.27
C LYS A 250 -15.92 -9.60 -7.90
N LYS A 251 -17.17 -9.82 -7.50
CA LYS A 251 -17.56 -10.42 -6.22
C LYS A 251 -16.96 -11.81 -6.02
N ASP A 252 -16.93 -12.63 -7.06
CA ASP A 252 -16.41 -14.00 -6.98
C ASP A 252 -14.91 -14.02 -6.82
N LEU A 253 -14.19 -13.12 -7.51
CA LEU A 253 -12.75 -12.96 -7.36
C LEU A 253 -12.39 -12.48 -5.94
N VAL A 254 -13.09 -11.49 -5.42
CA VAL A 254 -12.90 -11.01 -4.04
C VAL A 254 -13.12 -12.13 -3.02
N ASN A 255 -14.20 -12.90 -3.15
CA ASN A 255 -14.48 -14.03 -2.26
C ASN A 255 -13.41 -15.12 -2.36
N ALA A 256 -12.93 -15.42 -3.56
CA ALA A 256 -11.87 -16.41 -3.76
C ALA A 256 -10.54 -15.97 -3.13
N LEU A 257 -10.19 -14.68 -3.22
CA LEU A 257 -9.00 -14.12 -2.55
C LEU A 257 -9.13 -14.19 -1.02
N MET A 258 -10.27 -13.80 -0.46
CA MET A 258 -10.53 -13.87 0.97
C MET A 258 -10.56 -15.30 1.51
N GLY A 259 -10.93 -16.27 0.69
CA GLY A 259 -10.95 -17.70 1.04
C GLY A 259 -9.56 -18.32 1.16
N GLN A 260 -8.51 -17.68 0.65
CA GLN A 260 -7.14 -18.14 0.81
C GLN A 260 -6.67 -17.92 2.24
N LYS A 261 -6.35 -19.01 2.93
CA LYS A 261 -5.76 -18.95 4.27
C LYS A 261 -4.33 -19.47 4.22
N ASN A 262 -3.37 -18.59 4.46
CA ASN A 262 -1.96 -18.92 4.54
C ASN A 262 -1.52 -18.83 6.01
N SER A 263 -1.01 -19.92 6.56
CA SER A 263 -0.51 -19.99 7.95
C SER A 263 0.75 -19.15 8.15
N ASN A 264 1.59 -19.05 7.12
CA ASN A 264 2.87 -18.33 7.15
C ASN A 264 2.84 -17.18 6.16
N GLN A 265 2.39 -16.00 6.62
CA GLN A 265 2.41 -14.79 5.82
C GLN A 265 3.83 -14.22 5.75
N LYS A 266 4.31 -13.92 4.55
CA LYS A 266 5.61 -13.30 4.31
C LYS A 266 5.52 -12.41 3.07
N ALA A 267 6.14 -11.25 3.14
CA ALA A 267 6.40 -10.40 2.00
C ALA A 267 7.91 -10.22 1.85
N PHE A 268 8.38 -10.04 0.62
CA PHE A 268 9.80 -9.83 0.33
C PHE A 268 9.96 -8.94 -0.91
N ILE A 269 11.12 -8.30 -0.95
CA ILE A 269 11.68 -7.62 -2.11
C ILE A 269 13.09 -8.15 -2.27
N TRP A 270 13.45 -8.53 -3.48
CA TRP A 270 14.77 -9.05 -3.83
C TRP A 270 15.34 -8.25 -4.99
#